data_c1604d7babc9bbbcf230fa7bf5c2ae55
#
_entry.id   c1604d7babc9bbbcf230fa7bf5c2ae55
#
_cell.length_a   1.000
_cell.length_b   1.000
_cell.length_c   1.000
_cell.angle_alpha   90.00
_cell.angle_beta   90.00
_cell.angle_gamma   90.00
#
_symmetry.space_group_name_H-M   'P 1'
#
loop_
_entity.id
_entity.type
_entity.pdbx_description
1 polymer ?
#
loop_
_entity_poly.entity_id
_entity_poly.type
_entity_poly.pdbx_seq_one_letter_code
_entity_poly.pdbx_strand_id
1 'polypeptide(L)'
;MYPYNTEKVISMLMKDYTAKLLNLEDVIITKAENISDQLHISIELPRKTHTCPACKASTDRVHDYRIQVIKDVPMARNTFLHLRKRRYRCEHCAKRFAEENTFLPRYYRVTSRLVASVIREFEKTVSAAEVASRFNISAPTAMRYFAPVSYRCRKLPEVLSIDEFKGNAGGQKYQTILTDPRERKVIDILPDRYESNLI
;
A
#
# COMPACT_ATOMS: atom_id res chain seq x y z
N MET A 1 -36.59 -20.29 -26.32
CA MET A 1 -35.20 -19.89 -26.65
C MET A 1 -34.97 -18.53 -26.00
N TYR A 2 -34.34 -18.47 -24.78
CA TYR A 2 -34.09 -17.24 -24.06
C TYR A 2 -32.81 -16.62 -24.59
N PRO A 3 -32.81 -15.39 -25.10
CA PRO A 3 -31.59 -14.72 -25.52
C PRO A 3 -30.83 -14.23 -24.28
N TYR A 4 -29.98 -15.06 -23.74
CA TYR A 4 -28.99 -14.57 -22.81
C TYR A 4 -28.04 -13.61 -23.56
N ASN A 5 -28.06 -12.35 -23.15
CA ASN A 5 -27.16 -11.36 -23.68
C ASN A 5 -25.73 -11.73 -23.15
N THR A 6 -25.02 -12.49 -23.97
CA THR A 6 -23.68 -13.02 -23.66
C THR A 6 -22.69 -11.91 -23.27
N GLU A 7 -22.79 -10.72 -23.88
CA GLU A 7 -21.94 -9.58 -23.53
C GLU A 7 -22.18 -9.09 -22.11
N LYS A 8 -23.44 -9.09 -21.65
CA LYS A 8 -23.79 -8.68 -20.28
C LYS A 8 -23.32 -9.70 -19.25
N VAL A 9 -23.40 -10.99 -19.56
CA VAL A 9 -22.91 -12.08 -18.69
C VAL A 9 -21.37 -12.06 -18.61
N ILE A 10 -20.68 -11.91 -19.73
CA ILE A 10 -19.21 -11.80 -19.78
C ILE A 10 -18.75 -10.55 -19.02
N SER A 11 -19.38 -9.40 -19.21
CA SER A 11 -19.09 -8.16 -18.48
C SER A 11 -19.30 -8.30 -16.96
N MET A 12 -20.33 -9.02 -16.54
CA MET A 12 -20.60 -9.29 -15.13
C MET A 12 -19.56 -10.24 -14.52
N LEU A 13 -19.23 -11.34 -15.20
CA LEU A 13 -18.18 -12.27 -14.78
C LEU A 13 -16.80 -11.60 -14.68
N MET A 14 -16.43 -10.77 -15.66
CA MET A 14 -15.17 -10.04 -15.66
C MET A 14 -15.06 -9.06 -14.47
N LYS A 15 -16.14 -8.38 -14.09
CA LYS A 15 -16.19 -7.49 -12.92
C LYS A 15 -15.92 -8.22 -11.61
N ASP A 16 -16.52 -9.39 -11.43
CA ASP A 16 -16.35 -10.20 -10.23
C ASP A 16 -14.92 -10.74 -10.09
N TYR A 17 -14.31 -11.20 -11.18
CA TYR A 17 -12.92 -11.65 -11.18
C TYR A 17 -11.95 -10.52 -10.90
N THR A 18 -12.15 -9.34 -11.45
CA THR A 18 -11.26 -8.20 -11.24
C THR A 18 -11.31 -7.73 -9.78
N ALA A 19 -12.47 -7.72 -9.14
CA ALA A 19 -12.59 -7.40 -7.70
C ALA A 19 -11.81 -8.40 -6.84
N LYS A 20 -11.90 -9.70 -7.15
CA LYS A 20 -11.12 -10.75 -6.49
C LYS A 20 -9.62 -10.60 -6.72
N LEU A 21 -9.20 -10.30 -7.94
CA LEU A 21 -7.78 -10.05 -8.28
C LEU A 21 -7.23 -8.82 -7.56
N LEU A 22 -8.05 -7.80 -7.37
CA LEU A 22 -7.68 -6.60 -6.61
C LEU A 22 -7.65 -6.86 -5.10
N ASN A 23 -8.24 -7.97 -4.63
CA ASN A 23 -8.42 -8.27 -3.21
C ASN A 23 -8.97 -7.06 -2.42
N LEU A 24 -9.94 -6.37 -3.02
CA LEU A 24 -10.64 -5.24 -2.44
C LEU A 24 -12.08 -5.69 -2.17
N GLU A 25 -12.38 -5.90 -0.91
CA GLU A 25 -13.73 -6.21 -0.45
C GLU A 25 -14.64 -4.97 -0.60
N ASP A 26 -15.90 -5.19 -0.92
CA ASP A 26 -16.93 -4.16 -1.04
C ASP A 26 -16.62 -3.05 -2.06
N VAL A 27 -15.92 -3.37 -3.16
CA VAL A 27 -15.59 -2.42 -4.20
C VAL A 27 -16.27 -2.81 -5.51
N ILE A 28 -16.96 -1.86 -6.14
CA ILE A 28 -17.57 -2.02 -7.46
C ILE A 28 -16.60 -1.45 -8.49
N ILE A 29 -16.17 -2.26 -9.45
CA ILE A 29 -15.38 -1.81 -10.59
C ILE A 29 -16.33 -1.30 -11.66
N THR A 30 -16.20 -0.03 -12.01
CA THR A 30 -17.05 0.61 -13.01
C THR A 30 -16.42 0.66 -14.40
N LYS A 31 -15.07 0.76 -14.45
CA LYS A 31 -14.32 0.84 -15.71
C LYS A 31 -12.88 0.34 -15.49
N ALA A 32 -12.29 -0.28 -16.49
CA ALA A 32 -10.86 -0.57 -16.57
C ALA A 32 -10.37 -0.23 -17.97
N GLU A 33 -9.29 0.54 -18.07
CA GLU A 33 -8.74 0.99 -19.35
C GLU A 33 -7.22 1.15 -19.29
N ASN A 34 -6.56 0.94 -20.42
CA ASN A 34 -5.15 1.23 -20.57
C ASN A 34 -4.99 2.61 -21.22
N ILE A 35 -4.29 3.50 -20.54
CA ILE A 35 -3.99 4.86 -21.03
C ILE A 35 -2.47 5.05 -20.93
N SER A 36 -1.80 5.38 -22.02
CA SER A 36 -0.36 5.69 -22.04
C SER A 36 0.49 4.66 -21.29
N ASP A 37 0.25 3.36 -21.56
CA ASP A 37 0.92 2.22 -20.92
C ASP A 37 0.68 2.10 -19.39
N GLN A 38 -0.39 2.71 -18.88
CA GLN A 38 -0.83 2.60 -17.50
C GLN A 38 -2.21 1.96 -17.45
N LEU A 39 -2.46 1.14 -16.42
CA LEU A 39 -3.76 0.55 -16.15
C LEU A 39 -4.54 1.47 -15.17
N HIS A 40 -5.65 2.00 -15.64
CA HIS A 40 -6.56 2.83 -14.86
C HIS A 40 -7.83 2.05 -14.56
N ILE A 41 -8.14 1.85 -13.29
CA ILE A 41 -9.33 1.13 -12.81
C ILE A 41 -10.20 2.10 -12.02
N SER A 42 -11.38 2.40 -12.54
CA SER A 42 -12.37 3.21 -11.85
C SER A 42 -13.19 2.34 -10.91
N ILE A 43 -13.23 2.75 -9.66
CA ILE A 43 -13.89 2.01 -8.58
C ILE A 43 -14.82 2.92 -7.77
N GLU A 44 -15.86 2.34 -7.21
CA GLU A 44 -16.72 2.99 -6.22
C GLU A 44 -17.17 1.99 -5.16
N LEU A 45 -17.59 2.50 -4.01
CA LEU A 45 -18.16 1.69 -2.95
C LEU A 45 -19.66 1.44 -3.21
N PRO A 46 -20.25 0.36 -2.72
CA PRO A 46 -21.70 0.19 -2.71
C PRO A 46 -22.37 1.37 -1.99
N ARG A 47 -23.50 1.83 -2.53
CA ARG A 47 -24.28 2.88 -1.88
C ARG A 47 -24.90 2.35 -0.61
N LYS A 48 -24.68 3.04 0.50
CA LYS A 48 -25.26 2.71 1.80
C LYS A 48 -25.64 3.98 2.55
N THR A 49 -26.48 3.81 3.55
CA THR A 49 -26.83 4.85 4.51
C THR A 49 -25.66 5.11 5.47
N HIS A 50 -25.42 6.35 5.78
CA HIS A 50 -24.32 6.77 6.65
C HIS A 50 -24.82 7.54 7.88
N THR A 51 -24.11 7.40 8.99
CA THR A 51 -24.37 8.15 10.20
C THR A 51 -23.61 9.47 10.19
N CYS A 52 -24.30 10.58 10.41
CA CYS A 52 -23.67 11.89 10.49
C CYS A 52 -22.69 11.95 11.67
N PRO A 53 -21.42 12.34 11.45
CA PRO A 53 -20.43 12.41 12.52
C PRO A 53 -20.75 13.48 13.59
N ALA A 54 -21.57 14.50 13.26
CA ALA A 54 -21.92 15.58 14.16
C ALA A 54 -23.17 15.28 15.01
N CYS A 55 -24.31 15.00 14.38
CA CYS A 55 -25.58 14.84 15.09
C CYS A 55 -26.09 13.41 15.19
N LYS A 56 -25.32 12.43 14.65
CA LYS A 56 -25.64 11.00 14.62
C LYS A 56 -26.91 10.62 13.83
N ALA A 57 -27.58 11.56 13.20
CA ALA A 57 -28.70 11.28 12.32
C ALA A 57 -28.24 10.48 11.08
N SER A 58 -29.11 9.61 10.58
CA SER A 58 -28.85 8.80 9.39
C SER A 58 -29.10 9.63 8.13
N THR A 59 -28.28 9.45 7.08
CA THR A 59 -28.46 10.10 5.79
C THR A 59 -27.92 9.23 4.65
N ASP A 60 -28.58 9.25 3.51
CA ASP A 60 -28.12 8.68 2.25
C ASP A 60 -28.01 9.74 1.13
N ARG A 61 -28.24 11.02 1.49
CA ARG A 61 -28.23 12.14 0.57
C ARG A 61 -26.82 12.49 0.13
N VAL A 62 -26.49 12.13 -1.11
CA VAL A 62 -25.22 12.49 -1.73
C VAL A 62 -25.22 13.98 -2.09
N HIS A 63 -24.21 14.71 -1.67
CA HIS A 63 -24.00 16.12 -1.98
C HIS A 63 -23.21 16.30 -3.27
N ASP A 64 -22.05 15.65 -3.36
CA ASP A 64 -21.16 15.69 -4.51
C ASP A 64 -20.25 14.44 -4.56
N TYR A 65 -19.41 14.38 -5.57
CA TYR A 65 -18.44 13.31 -5.78
C TYR A 65 -17.04 13.89 -5.92
N ARG A 66 -16.05 13.12 -5.47
CA ARG A 66 -14.63 13.41 -5.70
C ARG A 66 -13.92 12.16 -6.18
N ILE A 67 -12.99 12.32 -7.10
CA ILE A 67 -12.12 11.24 -7.54
C ILE A 67 -10.82 11.32 -6.75
N GLN A 68 -10.46 10.23 -6.10
CA GLN A 68 -9.17 10.04 -5.45
C GLN A 68 -8.36 9.05 -6.28
N VAL A 69 -7.23 9.51 -6.82
CA VAL A 69 -6.30 8.65 -7.54
C VAL A 69 -5.37 7.99 -6.53
N ILE A 70 -5.28 6.67 -6.60
CA ILE A 70 -4.55 5.81 -5.67
C ILE A 70 -3.63 4.91 -6.48
N LYS A 71 -2.35 4.94 -6.20
CA LYS A 71 -1.38 4.04 -6.82
C LYS A 71 -1.47 2.66 -6.21
N ASP A 72 -1.39 1.65 -7.06
CA ASP A 72 -1.51 0.25 -6.67
C ASP A 72 -0.31 -0.58 -7.16
N VAL A 73 -0.25 -1.84 -6.74
CA VAL A 73 0.74 -2.81 -7.23
C VAL A 73 0.66 -2.87 -8.75
N PRO A 74 1.79 -2.80 -9.47
CA PRO A 74 1.80 -2.97 -10.91
C PRO A 74 1.22 -4.33 -11.32
N MET A 75 0.21 -4.32 -12.19
CA MET A 75 -0.39 -5.51 -12.79
C MET A 75 0.00 -5.54 -14.27
N ALA A 76 1.18 -6.08 -14.59
CA ALA A 76 1.87 -5.98 -15.88
C ALA A 76 2.22 -4.53 -16.31
N ARG A 77 1.51 -3.53 -15.77
CA ARG A 77 1.69 -2.09 -16.01
C ARG A 77 1.49 -1.30 -14.73
N ASN A 78 1.97 -0.06 -14.70
CA ASN A 78 1.65 0.85 -13.59
C ASN A 78 0.15 0.97 -13.41
N THR A 79 -0.34 0.66 -12.22
CA THR A 79 -1.76 0.56 -11.94
C THR A 79 -2.22 1.69 -11.03
N PHE A 80 -3.31 2.34 -11.41
CA PHE A 80 -3.96 3.41 -10.67
C PHE A 80 -5.44 3.11 -10.47
N LEU A 81 -5.89 3.20 -9.23
CA LEU A 81 -7.29 3.11 -8.86
C LEU A 81 -7.87 4.51 -8.78
N HIS A 82 -8.97 4.75 -9.46
CA HIS A 82 -9.73 5.99 -9.43
C HIS A 82 -10.96 5.78 -8.57
N LEU A 83 -10.83 6.03 -7.25
CA LEU A 83 -11.94 5.89 -6.31
C LEU A 83 -12.87 7.10 -6.43
N ARG A 84 -14.09 6.87 -6.92
CA ARG A 84 -15.17 7.84 -6.92
C ARG A 84 -15.81 7.88 -5.55
N LYS A 85 -15.35 8.81 -4.70
CA LYS A 85 -15.85 9.04 -3.34
C LYS A 85 -17.09 9.91 -3.32
N ARG A 86 -18.08 9.49 -2.57
CA ARG A 86 -19.28 10.29 -2.28
C ARG A 86 -19.03 11.20 -1.10
N ARG A 87 -19.55 12.41 -1.18
CA ARG A 87 -19.69 13.30 -0.03
C ARG A 87 -21.18 13.44 0.27
N TYR A 88 -21.52 13.17 1.52
CA TYR A 88 -22.89 13.23 2.00
C TYR A 88 -23.20 14.56 2.68
N ARG A 89 -24.46 14.95 2.66
CA ARG A 89 -24.98 16.09 3.42
C ARG A 89 -26.04 15.58 4.38
N CYS A 90 -25.84 15.84 5.67
CA CYS A 90 -26.86 15.55 6.68
C CYS A 90 -28.05 16.49 6.49
N GLU A 91 -29.27 15.93 6.45
CA GLU A 91 -30.49 16.73 6.34
C GLU A 91 -30.86 17.43 7.64
N HIS A 92 -30.45 16.87 8.77
CA HIS A 92 -30.75 17.42 10.08
C HIS A 92 -29.85 18.59 10.48
N CYS A 93 -28.52 18.49 10.31
CA CYS A 93 -27.57 19.53 10.75
C CYS A 93 -26.75 20.16 9.60
N ALA A 94 -27.08 19.84 8.36
CA ALA A 94 -26.40 20.31 7.14
C ALA A 94 -24.90 19.98 7.06
N LYS A 95 -24.32 19.22 7.99
CA LYS A 95 -22.93 18.81 7.99
C LYS A 95 -22.60 18.02 6.72
N ARG A 96 -21.48 18.35 6.08
CA ARG A 96 -20.94 17.59 4.94
C ARG A 96 -19.80 16.71 5.40
N PHE A 97 -19.77 15.46 4.93
CA PHE A 97 -18.73 14.49 5.25
C PHE A 97 -18.53 13.52 4.08
N ALA A 98 -17.34 12.94 3.99
CA ALA A 98 -17.04 11.93 2.97
C ALA A 98 -17.44 10.54 3.46
N GLU A 99 -17.75 9.64 2.53
CA GLU A 99 -17.90 8.23 2.85
C GLU A 99 -16.58 7.65 3.39
N GLU A 100 -16.71 6.71 4.29
CA GLU A 100 -15.59 5.95 4.82
C GLU A 100 -15.37 4.70 3.98
N ASN A 101 -14.11 4.29 3.84
CA ASN A 101 -13.72 3.04 3.24
C ASN A 101 -12.77 2.30 4.19
N THR A 102 -12.74 0.96 4.08
CA THR A 102 -11.97 0.08 4.95
C THR A 102 -10.59 -0.25 4.42
N PHE A 103 -10.38 -0.08 3.11
CA PHE A 103 -9.17 -0.55 2.42
C PHE A 103 -8.07 0.52 2.29
N LEU A 104 -8.39 1.80 2.56
CA LEU A 104 -7.45 2.90 2.42
C LEU A 104 -7.55 3.86 3.60
N PRO A 105 -6.47 4.09 4.36
CA PRO A 105 -6.44 5.11 5.39
C PRO A 105 -6.73 6.51 4.83
N ARG A 106 -7.23 7.39 5.68
CA ARG A 106 -7.56 8.77 5.30
C ARG A 106 -6.33 9.49 4.71
N TYR A 107 -6.51 10.16 3.58
CA TYR A 107 -5.47 10.90 2.83
C TYR A 107 -4.40 10.05 2.14
N TYR A 108 -4.41 8.73 2.28
CA TYR A 108 -3.48 7.87 1.57
C TYR A 108 -3.78 7.84 0.07
N ARG A 109 -2.71 7.81 -0.73
CA ARG A 109 -2.77 7.71 -2.19
C ARG A 109 -2.04 6.49 -2.73
N VAL A 110 -1.81 5.53 -1.86
CA VAL A 110 -1.15 4.25 -2.15
C VAL A 110 -1.89 3.15 -1.42
N THR A 111 -2.10 2.02 -2.05
CA THR A 111 -2.73 0.88 -1.39
C THR A 111 -1.79 0.23 -0.37
N SER A 112 -2.36 -0.32 0.70
CA SER A 112 -1.59 -1.05 1.71
C SER A 112 -0.86 -2.25 1.11
N ARG A 113 -1.42 -2.89 0.07
CA ARG A 113 -0.78 -4.00 -0.62
C ARG A 113 0.44 -3.56 -1.43
N LEU A 114 0.46 -2.35 -2.01
CA LEU A 114 1.66 -1.81 -2.65
C LEU A 114 2.76 -1.62 -1.60
N VAL A 115 2.45 -1.02 -0.46
CA VAL A 115 3.40 -0.85 0.65
C VAL A 115 3.94 -2.21 1.11
N ALA A 116 3.06 -3.18 1.36
CA ALA A 116 3.46 -4.53 1.76
C ALA A 116 4.33 -5.24 0.71
N SER A 117 4.04 -5.04 -0.59
CA SER A 117 4.84 -5.62 -1.66
C SER A 117 6.24 -5.00 -1.75
N VAL A 118 6.35 -3.68 -1.54
CA VAL A 118 7.63 -2.97 -1.46
C VAL A 118 8.46 -3.49 -0.28
N ILE A 119 7.86 -3.63 0.90
CA ILE A 119 8.54 -4.16 2.09
C ILE A 119 9.04 -5.58 1.83
N ARG A 120 8.19 -6.45 1.27
CA ARG A 120 8.57 -7.84 0.96
C ARG A 120 9.69 -7.93 -0.08
N GLU A 121 9.78 -6.97 -1.00
CA GLU A 121 10.86 -6.96 -1.97
C GLU A 121 12.23 -6.68 -1.32
N PHE A 122 12.26 -5.89 -0.24
CA PHE A 122 13.48 -5.67 0.54
C PHE A 122 13.97 -6.90 1.34
N GLU A 123 13.16 -7.94 1.48
CA GLU A 123 13.62 -9.24 2.03
C GLU A 123 14.63 -9.93 1.10
N LYS A 124 14.66 -9.53 -0.18
CA LYS A 124 15.63 -10.00 -1.16
C LYS A 124 16.89 -9.11 -1.13
N THR A 125 17.98 -9.63 -1.65
CA THR A 125 19.25 -8.87 -1.77
C THR A 125 19.16 -7.91 -2.95
N VAL A 126 18.42 -6.81 -2.79
CA VAL A 126 18.17 -5.80 -3.83
C VAL A 126 18.40 -4.38 -3.30
N SER A 127 18.80 -3.48 -4.18
CA SER A 127 18.97 -2.06 -3.81
C SER A 127 17.64 -1.32 -3.73
N ALA A 128 17.60 -0.24 -2.94
CA ALA A 128 16.42 0.64 -2.88
C ALA A 128 16.04 1.23 -4.26
N ALA A 129 17.03 1.48 -5.12
CA ALA A 129 16.82 1.95 -6.49
C ALA A 129 16.12 0.89 -7.36
N GLU A 130 16.51 -0.37 -7.21
CA GLU A 130 15.90 -1.48 -7.93
C GLU A 130 14.46 -1.72 -7.48
N VAL A 131 14.22 -1.75 -6.17
CA VAL A 131 12.86 -1.82 -5.61
C VAL A 131 11.99 -0.67 -6.14
N ALA A 132 12.53 0.55 -6.10
CA ALA A 132 11.84 1.74 -6.59
C ALA A 132 11.45 1.62 -8.07
N SER A 133 12.37 1.12 -8.90
CA SER A 133 12.12 0.88 -10.33
C SER A 133 11.00 -0.13 -10.56
N ARG A 134 11.00 -1.26 -9.85
CA ARG A 134 9.99 -2.32 -9.99
C ARG A 134 8.57 -1.84 -9.67
N PHE A 135 8.43 -0.95 -8.69
CA PHE A 135 7.14 -0.40 -8.30
C PHE A 135 6.85 1.00 -8.87
N ASN A 136 7.76 1.50 -9.70
CA ASN A 136 7.68 2.85 -10.28
C ASN A 136 7.41 3.94 -9.22
N ILE A 137 8.20 3.90 -8.14
CA ILE A 137 8.23 4.90 -7.07
C ILE A 137 9.65 5.46 -6.95
N SER A 138 9.85 6.51 -6.19
CA SER A 138 11.21 6.99 -5.91
C SER A 138 11.90 6.15 -4.84
N ALA A 139 13.23 6.02 -4.90
CA ALA A 139 14.02 5.31 -3.89
C ALA A 139 13.76 5.84 -2.46
N PRO A 140 13.70 7.17 -2.20
CA PRO A 140 13.30 7.69 -0.90
C PRO A 140 11.89 7.26 -0.45
N THR A 141 10.95 7.06 -1.39
CA THR A 141 9.62 6.56 -1.06
C THR A 141 9.67 5.08 -0.66
N ALA A 142 10.43 4.25 -1.37
CA ALA A 142 10.64 2.85 -1.02
C ALA A 142 11.26 2.73 0.38
N MET A 143 12.32 3.49 0.67
CA MET A 143 12.96 3.54 1.98
C MET A 143 12.01 3.99 3.09
N ARG A 144 11.16 4.99 2.84
CA ARG A 144 10.17 5.46 3.82
C ARG A 144 9.13 4.39 4.15
N TYR A 145 8.74 3.54 3.20
CA TYR A 145 7.83 2.43 3.47
C TYR A 145 8.51 1.33 4.28
N PHE A 146 9.79 1.13 4.09
CA PHE A 146 10.57 0.16 4.85
C PHE A 146 10.98 0.66 6.25
N ALA A 147 11.15 1.96 6.45
CA ALA A 147 11.63 2.55 7.70
C ALA A 147 10.89 2.12 9.00
N PRO A 148 9.54 1.86 8.98
CA PRO A 148 8.85 1.36 10.17
C PRO A 148 9.11 -0.13 10.45
N VAL A 149 9.73 -0.85 9.51
CA VAL A 149 10.02 -2.28 9.70
C VAL A 149 11.17 -2.42 10.68
N SER A 150 10.87 -3.00 11.83
CA SER A 150 11.86 -3.35 12.82
C SER A 150 11.85 -4.85 13.06
N TYR A 151 13.01 -5.44 13.15
CA TYR A 151 13.17 -6.83 13.56
C TYR A 151 14.11 -6.84 14.77
N ARG A 152 13.76 -7.64 15.75
CA ARG A 152 14.61 -7.86 16.92
C ARG A 152 15.22 -9.24 16.81
N CYS A 153 16.53 -9.34 16.92
CA CYS A 153 17.17 -10.61 17.17
C CYS A 153 16.75 -11.08 18.57
N ARG A 154 15.91 -12.10 18.63
CA ARG A 154 15.40 -12.65 19.92
C ARG A 154 16.41 -13.57 20.59
N LYS A 155 17.39 -14.06 19.87
CA LYS A 155 18.38 -15.00 20.34
C LYS A 155 19.67 -14.76 19.55
N LEU A 156 20.78 -14.58 20.26
CA LEU A 156 22.10 -14.49 19.62
C LEU A 156 22.41 -15.81 18.93
N PRO A 157 23.08 -15.77 17.78
CA PRO A 157 23.54 -16.98 17.11
C PRO A 157 24.64 -17.66 17.95
N GLU A 158 24.86 -18.95 17.69
CA GLU A 158 25.92 -19.71 18.36
C GLU A 158 27.31 -19.16 18.01
N VAL A 159 27.46 -18.62 16.81
CA VAL A 159 28.68 -17.94 16.35
C VAL A 159 28.28 -16.56 15.85
N LEU A 160 28.81 -15.53 16.50
CA LEU A 160 28.64 -14.13 16.12
C LEU A 160 29.93 -13.60 15.52
N SER A 161 29.87 -13.08 14.31
CA SER A 161 30.98 -12.31 13.70
C SER A 161 30.62 -10.83 13.73
N ILE A 162 31.62 -10.03 14.12
CA ILE A 162 31.51 -8.58 14.21
C ILE A 162 32.57 -8.00 13.27
N ASP A 163 32.14 -7.10 12.39
CA ASP A 163 33.04 -6.42 11.46
C ASP A 163 32.64 -4.96 11.30
N GLU A 164 33.59 -4.12 10.86
CA GLU A 164 33.34 -2.71 10.58
C GLU A 164 33.36 -2.46 9.07
N PHE A 165 32.46 -1.66 8.60
CA PHE A 165 32.45 -1.20 7.21
C PHE A 165 32.28 0.32 7.13
N LYS A 166 32.85 0.88 6.05
CA LYS A 166 32.69 2.30 5.78
C LYS A 166 31.28 2.57 5.22
N GLY A 167 30.51 3.30 6.01
CA GLY A 167 29.17 3.77 5.62
C GLY A 167 29.06 5.28 5.84
N ASN A 168 27.86 5.81 5.66
CA ASN A 168 27.55 7.23 5.85
C ASN A 168 26.20 7.42 6.56
N ALA A 169 25.68 6.40 7.20
CA ALA A 169 24.44 6.47 7.96
C ALA A 169 24.67 7.15 9.32
N GLY A 170 23.71 7.95 9.79
CA GLY A 170 23.77 8.58 11.10
C GLY A 170 24.90 9.59 11.30
N GLY A 171 25.54 10.07 10.22
CA GLY A 171 26.68 10.99 10.32
C GLY A 171 28.01 10.35 10.76
N GLN A 172 28.04 9.03 10.96
CA GLN A 172 29.25 8.27 11.31
C GLN A 172 29.93 7.70 10.07
N LYS A 173 31.26 7.71 10.06
CA LYS A 173 32.09 7.21 8.95
C LYS A 173 32.09 5.69 8.87
N TYR A 174 32.01 5.03 10.03
CA TYR A 174 32.06 3.57 10.16
C TYR A 174 30.83 3.08 10.92
N GLN A 175 30.24 1.99 10.42
CA GLN A 175 29.20 1.23 11.05
C GLN A 175 29.72 -0.16 11.41
N THR A 176 29.09 -0.78 12.41
CA THR A 176 29.39 -2.16 12.81
C THR A 176 28.31 -3.09 12.23
N ILE A 177 28.76 -4.17 11.60
CA ILE A 177 27.86 -5.24 11.12
C ILE A 177 28.01 -6.48 12.01
N LEU A 178 26.88 -7.01 12.44
CA LEU A 178 26.78 -8.25 13.18
C LEU A 178 26.24 -9.33 12.25
N THR A 179 26.97 -10.44 12.12
CA THR A 179 26.58 -11.53 11.22
C THR A 179 26.60 -12.89 11.90
N ASP A 180 25.74 -13.79 11.44
CA ASP A 180 25.85 -15.23 11.69
C ASP A 180 26.55 -15.87 10.48
N PRO A 181 27.84 -16.27 10.61
CA PRO A 181 28.56 -16.88 9.51
C PRO A 181 28.11 -18.30 9.17
N ARG A 182 27.47 -19.01 10.11
CA ARG A 182 26.90 -20.36 9.85
C ARG A 182 25.65 -20.28 8.98
N GLU A 183 24.71 -19.41 9.35
CA GLU A 183 23.46 -19.20 8.63
C GLU A 183 23.62 -18.22 7.45
N ARG A 184 24.79 -17.58 7.31
CA ARG A 184 25.08 -16.55 6.30
C ARG A 184 24.07 -15.41 6.31
N LYS A 185 23.74 -14.93 7.50
CA LYS A 185 22.75 -13.88 7.72
C LYS A 185 23.38 -12.66 8.39
N VAL A 186 22.91 -11.49 8.00
CA VAL A 186 23.13 -10.26 8.77
C VAL A 186 22.13 -10.28 9.93
N ILE A 187 22.66 -10.11 11.14
CA ILE A 187 21.87 -10.05 12.37
C ILE A 187 21.43 -8.61 12.62
N ASP A 188 22.37 -7.67 12.54
CA ASP A 188 22.11 -6.25 12.73
C ASP A 188 23.21 -5.39 12.11
N ILE A 189 22.90 -4.11 11.92
CA ILE A 189 23.85 -3.07 11.54
C ILE A 189 23.70 -1.92 12.53
N LEU A 190 24.74 -1.69 13.32
CA LEU A 190 24.74 -0.63 14.32
C LEU A 190 25.19 0.70 13.69
N PRO A 191 24.69 1.84 14.16
CA PRO A 191 24.95 3.14 13.55
C PRO A 191 26.41 3.59 13.66
N ASP A 192 27.16 3.02 14.57
CA ASP A 192 28.55 3.33 14.84
C ASP A 192 29.32 2.09 15.35
N ARG A 193 30.55 2.31 15.84
CA ARG A 193 31.42 1.27 16.37
C ARG A 193 31.64 1.37 17.89
N TYR A 194 30.80 2.15 18.58
CA TYR A 194 30.98 2.33 20.01
C TYR A 194 30.37 1.17 20.81
N GLU A 195 31.12 0.73 21.82
CA GLU A 195 30.75 -0.37 22.69
C GLU A 195 29.38 -0.17 23.37
N SER A 196 28.99 1.08 23.62
CA SER A 196 27.69 1.42 24.19
C SER A 196 26.47 0.95 23.37
N ASN A 197 26.64 0.63 22.08
CA ASN A 197 25.63 0.13 21.20
C ASN A 197 25.68 -1.40 21.03
N LEU A 198 26.65 -2.06 21.64
CA LEU A 198 26.80 -3.52 21.60
C LEU A 198 26.21 -4.23 22.84
N ILE A 199 25.78 -3.46 23.85
CA ILE A 199 25.17 -3.95 25.10
C ILE A 199 23.64 -3.72 25.04
#